data_563b12a9b705416f7d83062fdc57bf65
#
_entry.id   563b12a9b705416f7d83062fdc57bf65
#
_cell.length_a   1.000
_cell.length_b   1.000
_cell.length_c   1.000
_cell.angle_alpha   90.00
_cell.angle_beta   90.00
_cell.angle_gamma   90.00
#
_symmetry.space_group_name_H-M   'P 1'
#
loop_
_entity.id
_entity.type
_entity.pdbx_description
1 polymer ?
#
loop_
_entity_poly.entity_id
_entity_poly.type
_entity_poly.pdbx_seq_one_letter_code
_entity_poly.pdbx_strand_id
1 'polypeptide(L)'
;IYSRFGDKEGLFCAIVEPAAEGLTQIFLKTQEAFHAREAEEQPKVMETYVMDGMDEMLDYVYDRFDDFRLLLDASYGTKYQDFVEHLVDIETEYTYKYMEATQFLQEGSMITEEFLHIMSRAMFDSMFEVVRHRMDRDTARKYLHMLEKYHYGGWGAIIKLG
;
A
#
# COMPACT_ATOMS: atom_id res chain seq x y z
N ILE A 1 32.50 10.49 5.45
CA ILE A 1 31.33 9.63 5.37
C ILE A 1 30.74 9.59 3.98
N TYR A 2 30.69 10.73 3.28
CA TYR A 2 30.18 10.74 1.92
C TYR A 2 31.09 10.04 0.91
N SER A 3 32.38 9.94 1.19
CA SER A 3 33.32 9.26 0.29
C SER A 3 33.01 7.78 0.09
N ARG A 4 32.39 7.12 1.09
CA ARG A 4 31.95 5.72 1.00
C ARG A 4 30.72 5.55 0.12
N PHE A 5 29.79 6.50 0.16
CA PHE A 5 28.52 6.42 -0.54
C PHE A 5 28.41 7.34 -1.76
N GLY A 6 29.53 8.00 -2.12
CA GLY A 6 29.59 8.94 -3.24
C GLY A 6 29.19 10.36 -2.85
N ASP A 7 27.99 10.56 -2.37
CA ASP A 7 27.46 11.86 -1.98
C ASP A 7 26.33 11.73 -0.97
N LYS A 8 25.67 12.84 -0.67
CA LYS A 8 24.54 12.87 0.27
C LYS A 8 23.37 12.03 -0.23
N GLU A 9 23.08 12.05 -1.53
CA GLU A 9 22.02 11.24 -2.13
C GLU A 9 22.36 9.76 -2.01
N GLY A 10 23.59 9.35 -2.28
CA GLY A 10 24.04 7.96 -2.12
C GLY A 10 23.89 7.48 -0.69
N LEU A 11 24.22 8.31 0.30
CA LEU A 11 24.03 7.98 1.70
C LEU A 11 22.54 7.82 2.04
N PHE A 12 21.71 8.77 1.59
CA PHE A 12 20.26 8.70 1.77
C PHE A 12 19.71 7.38 1.20
N CYS A 13 20.03 7.07 -0.04
CA CYS A 13 19.56 5.86 -0.70
C CYS A 13 20.01 4.59 0.05
N ALA A 14 21.25 4.55 0.52
CA ALA A 14 21.75 3.40 1.29
C ALA A 14 20.97 3.18 2.60
N ILE A 15 20.50 4.26 3.22
CA ILE A 15 19.72 4.19 4.46
C ILE A 15 18.30 3.71 4.19
N VAL A 16 17.62 4.27 3.18
CA VAL A 16 16.19 4.01 2.96
C VAL A 16 15.91 2.78 2.10
N GLU A 17 16.89 2.32 1.32
CA GLU A 17 16.71 1.19 0.39
C GLU A 17 16.18 -0.09 1.07
N PRO A 18 16.74 -0.56 2.19
CA PRO A 18 16.21 -1.77 2.84
C PRO A 18 14.76 -1.60 3.30
N ALA A 19 14.40 -0.40 3.80
CA ALA A 19 13.04 -0.11 4.22
C ALA A 19 12.07 -0.12 3.04
N ALA A 20 12.41 0.60 1.96
CA ALA A 20 11.57 0.70 0.76
C ALA A 20 11.38 -0.67 0.09
N GLU A 21 12.47 -1.41 -0.13
CA GLU A 21 12.42 -2.72 -0.76
C GLU A 21 11.71 -3.75 0.10
N GLY A 22 11.96 -3.76 1.39
CA GLY A 22 11.34 -4.69 2.31
C GLY A 22 9.83 -4.51 2.38
N LEU A 23 9.33 -3.27 2.45
CA LEU A 23 7.90 -3.01 2.44
C LEU A 23 7.26 -3.43 1.12
N THR A 24 7.90 -3.11 0.00
CA THR A 24 7.42 -3.50 -1.33
C THR A 24 7.32 -5.02 -1.45
N GLN A 25 8.30 -5.76 -0.94
CA GLN A 25 8.29 -7.22 -0.98
C GLN A 25 7.17 -7.83 -0.12
N ILE A 26 6.92 -7.28 1.07
CA ILE A 26 5.80 -7.71 1.92
C ILE A 26 4.48 -7.50 1.18
N PHE A 27 4.32 -6.34 0.57
CA PHE A 27 3.11 -5.98 -0.17
C PHE A 27 2.90 -6.91 -1.37
N LEU A 28 3.91 -7.12 -2.20
CA LEU A 28 3.84 -8.03 -3.35
C LEU A 28 3.52 -9.46 -2.94
N LYS A 29 4.16 -9.96 -1.88
CA LYS A 29 3.91 -11.30 -1.38
C LYS A 29 2.45 -11.49 -0.95
N THR A 30 1.89 -10.49 -0.28
CA THR A 30 0.48 -10.52 0.12
C THR A 30 -0.44 -10.53 -1.10
N GLN A 31 -0.15 -9.69 -2.10
CA GLN A 31 -0.93 -9.65 -3.34
C GLN A 31 -0.84 -10.98 -4.10
N GLU A 32 0.34 -11.53 -4.24
CA GLU A 32 0.54 -12.80 -4.94
C GLU A 32 -0.18 -13.96 -4.23
N ALA A 33 -0.10 -14.02 -2.91
CA ALA A 33 -0.79 -15.05 -2.12
C ALA A 33 -2.31 -14.95 -2.27
N PHE A 34 -2.85 -13.73 -2.27
CA PHE A 34 -4.29 -13.52 -2.48
C PHE A 34 -4.71 -13.94 -3.88
N HIS A 35 -4.00 -13.52 -4.90
CA HIS A 35 -4.35 -13.80 -6.30
C HIS A 35 -4.06 -15.24 -6.73
N ALA A 36 -3.32 -16.00 -5.92
CA ALA A 36 -3.15 -17.43 -6.11
C ALA A 36 -4.41 -18.24 -5.70
N ARG A 37 -5.33 -17.61 -4.97
CA ARG A 37 -6.60 -18.24 -4.59
C ARG A 37 -7.54 -18.29 -5.78
N GLU A 38 -8.42 -19.29 -5.80
CA GLU A 38 -9.45 -19.37 -6.83
C GLU A 38 -10.33 -18.12 -6.80
N ALA A 39 -10.75 -17.65 -7.98
CA ALA A 39 -11.52 -16.39 -8.11
C ALA A 39 -12.78 -16.39 -7.25
N GLU A 40 -13.43 -17.55 -7.11
CA GLU A 40 -14.65 -17.69 -6.31
C GLU A 40 -14.40 -17.57 -4.80
N GLU A 41 -13.17 -17.84 -4.36
CA GLU A 41 -12.79 -17.72 -2.95
C GLU A 41 -12.33 -16.32 -2.59
N GLN A 42 -11.79 -15.56 -3.56
CA GLN A 42 -11.18 -14.26 -3.30
C GLN A 42 -12.10 -13.29 -2.54
N PRO A 43 -13.39 -13.11 -2.92
CA PRO A 43 -14.26 -12.21 -2.16
C PRO A 43 -14.48 -12.62 -0.71
N LYS A 44 -14.40 -13.92 -0.42
CA LYS A 44 -14.66 -14.48 0.93
C LYS A 44 -13.48 -14.24 1.88
N VAL A 45 -12.26 -14.14 1.34
CA VAL A 45 -11.04 -13.99 2.13
C VAL A 45 -10.43 -12.62 2.05
N MET A 46 -10.98 -11.74 1.22
CA MET A 46 -10.45 -10.39 0.96
C MET A 46 -10.17 -9.62 2.24
N GLU A 47 -11.16 -9.49 3.11
CA GLU A 47 -11.04 -8.69 4.33
C GLU A 47 -9.90 -9.22 5.22
N THR A 48 -9.80 -10.54 5.39
CA THR A 48 -8.74 -11.16 6.18
C THR A 48 -7.36 -10.88 5.59
N TYR A 49 -7.18 -11.06 4.27
CA TYR A 49 -5.90 -10.79 3.62
C TYR A 49 -5.50 -9.32 3.72
N VAL A 50 -6.45 -8.41 3.57
CA VAL A 50 -6.18 -6.97 3.68
C VAL A 50 -5.77 -6.62 5.10
N MET A 51 -6.50 -7.09 6.11
CA MET A 51 -6.20 -6.78 7.51
C MET A 51 -4.85 -7.36 7.94
N ASP A 52 -4.61 -8.62 7.62
CA ASP A 52 -3.34 -9.28 7.97
C ASP A 52 -2.16 -8.61 7.24
N GLY A 53 -2.34 -8.26 5.97
CA GLY A 53 -1.33 -7.56 5.20
C GLY A 53 -1.03 -6.17 5.75
N MET A 54 -2.06 -5.41 6.13
CA MET A 54 -1.89 -4.10 6.75
C MET A 54 -1.16 -4.20 8.09
N ASP A 55 -1.49 -5.18 8.91
CA ASP A 55 -0.83 -5.39 10.18
C ASP A 55 0.65 -5.76 10.00
N GLU A 56 0.97 -6.62 9.04
CA GLU A 56 2.35 -6.98 8.73
C GLU A 56 3.15 -5.78 8.22
N MET A 57 2.57 -4.99 7.33
CA MET A 57 3.19 -3.78 6.82
C MET A 57 3.40 -2.74 7.93
N LEU A 58 2.42 -2.57 8.81
CA LEU A 58 2.52 -1.67 9.95
C LEU A 58 3.67 -2.05 10.86
N ASP A 59 3.77 -3.32 11.23
CA ASP A 59 4.85 -3.80 12.09
C ASP A 59 6.22 -3.59 11.44
N TYR A 60 6.35 -3.85 10.15
CA TYR A 60 7.58 -3.61 9.41
C TYR A 60 7.96 -2.13 9.42
N VAL A 61 7.00 -1.24 9.16
CA VAL A 61 7.22 0.21 9.15
C VAL A 61 7.64 0.70 10.53
N TYR A 62 6.96 0.26 11.59
CA TYR A 62 7.26 0.71 12.94
C TYR A 62 8.56 0.15 13.50
N ASP A 63 8.98 -1.03 13.05
CA ASP A 63 10.31 -1.56 13.38
C ASP A 63 11.44 -0.75 12.71
N ARG A 64 11.11 0.04 11.67
CA ARG A 64 12.04 0.89 10.91
C ARG A 64 11.51 2.31 10.78
N PHE A 65 10.91 2.84 11.84
CA PHE A 65 10.13 4.06 11.81
C PHE A 65 10.92 5.26 11.28
N ASP A 66 12.14 5.47 11.77
CA ASP A 66 12.97 6.62 11.36
C ASP A 66 13.36 6.54 9.88
N ASP A 67 13.61 5.36 9.37
CA ASP A 67 13.93 5.16 7.94
C ASP A 67 12.71 5.50 7.07
N PHE A 68 11.51 5.10 7.48
CA PHE A 68 10.28 5.46 6.75
C PHE A 68 9.96 6.95 6.86
N ARG A 69 10.20 7.58 7.99
CA ARG A 69 10.08 9.04 8.08
C ARG A 69 11.01 9.73 7.10
N LEU A 70 12.25 9.30 7.05
CA LEU A 70 13.23 9.84 6.12
C LEU A 70 12.80 9.61 4.66
N LEU A 71 12.35 8.40 4.34
CA LEU A 71 11.86 8.05 3.01
C LEU A 71 10.67 8.92 2.58
N LEU A 72 9.73 9.17 3.47
CA LEU A 72 8.53 9.95 3.15
C LEU A 72 8.80 11.46 3.10
N ASP A 73 9.69 11.96 3.96
CA ASP A 73 9.90 13.41 4.11
C ASP A 73 11.02 13.97 3.23
N ALA A 74 12.00 13.16 2.85
CA ALA A 74 13.24 13.64 2.25
C ALA A 74 13.62 12.98 0.92
N SER A 75 12.70 12.26 0.29
CA SER A 75 13.00 11.54 -0.95
C SER A 75 13.00 12.39 -2.22
N TYR A 76 12.50 13.63 -2.14
CA TYR A 76 12.41 14.51 -3.30
C TYR A 76 13.78 14.70 -3.97
N GLY A 77 13.81 14.56 -5.29
CA GLY A 77 15.04 14.64 -6.07
C GLY A 77 15.90 13.38 -6.08
N THR A 78 15.49 12.32 -5.37
CA THR A 78 16.17 11.02 -5.36
C THR A 78 15.37 9.99 -6.16
N LYS A 79 15.96 8.81 -6.36
CA LYS A 79 15.26 7.70 -7.04
C LYS A 79 14.05 7.16 -6.25
N TYR A 80 13.87 7.57 -4.99
CA TYR A 80 12.76 7.15 -4.15
C TYR A 80 11.64 8.18 -4.05
N GLN A 81 11.71 9.30 -4.76
CA GLN A 81 10.66 10.32 -4.67
C GLN A 81 9.27 9.78 -5.04
N ASP A 82 9.22 8.80 -5.91
CA ASP A 82 7.97 8.16 -6.38
C ASP A 82 7.69 6.83 -5.69
N PHE A 83 8.23 6.61 -4.49
CA PHE A 83 8.06 5.36 -3.75
C PHE A 83 6.58 5.04 -3.48
N VAL A 84 5.81 6.02 -3.01
CA VAL A 84 4.38 5.82 -2.75
C VAL A 84 3.63 5.54 -4.05
N GLU A 85 3.96 6.25 -5.12
CA GLU A 85 3.36 6.03 -6.44
C GLU A 85 3.62 4.62 -6.94
N HIS A 86 4.80 4.08 -6.70
CA HIS A 86 5.11 2.69 -7.05
C HIS A 86 4.18 1.69 -6.35
N LEU A 87 3.90 1.89 -5.05
CA LEU A 87 2.94 1.06 -4.32
C LEU A 87 1.52 1.22 -4.87
N VAL A 88 1.15 2.45 -5.23
CA VAL A 88 -0.15 2.75 -5.85
C VAL A 88 -0.32 2.01 -7.18
N ASP A 89 0.72 1.99 -8.01
CA ASP A 89 0.69 1.28 -9.29
C ASP A 89 0.49 -0.23 -9.09
N ILE A 90 1.17 -0.81 -8.12
CA ILE A 90 1.01 -2.23 -7.77
C ILE A 90 -0.43 -2.51 -7.34
N GLU A 91 -0.97 -1.70 -6.42
CA GLU A 91 -2.34 -1.87 -5.93
C GLU A 91 -3.36 -1.73 -7.05
N THR A 92 -3.19 -0.73 -7.90
CA THR A 92 -4.09 -0.49 -9.04
C THR A 92 -4.11 -1.69 -9.98
N GLU A 93 -2.95 -2.23 -10.32
CA GLU A 93 -2.84 -3.40 -11.20
C GLU A 93 -3.52 -4.62 -10.60
N TYR A 94 -3.24 -4.93 -9.34
CA TYR A 94 -3.81 -6.10 -8.69
C TYR A 94 -5.31 -5.96 -8.41
N THR A 95 -5.77 -4.76 -8.09
CA THR A 95 -7.20 -4.49 -7.92
C THR A 95 -7.95 -4.68 -9.25
N TYR A 96 -7.37 -4.20 -10.34
CA TYR A 96 -7.94 -4.40 -11.67
C TYR A 96 -8.05 -5.91 -11.99
N LYS A 97 -6.99 -6.66 -11.76
CA LYS A 97 -6.98 -8.13 -11.94
C LYS A 97 -8.05 -8.83 -11.10
N TYR A 98 -8.22 -8.39 -9.85
CA TYR A 98 -9.25 -8.91 -8.97
C TYR A 98 -10.65 -8.68 -9.56
N MET A 99 -10.91 -7.46 -10.02
CA MET A 99 -12.21 -7.11 -10.58
C MET A 99 -12.50 -7.85 -11.88
N GLU A 100 -11.49 -8.12 -12.69
CA GLU A 100 -11.65 -8.96 -13.88
C GLU A 100 -11.95 -10.40 -13.50
N ALA A 101 -11.17 -10.97 -12.59
CA ALA A 101 -11.32 -12.37 -12.17
C ALA A 101 -12.67 -12.65 -11.51
N THR A 102 -13.20 -11.67 -10.77
CA THR A 102 -14.48 -11.78 -10.08
C THR A 102 -15.67 -11.26 -10.89
N GLN A 103 -15.40 -10.80 -12.10
CA GLN A 103 -16.42 -10.27 -13.02
C GLN A 103 -17.17 -9.04 -12.47
N PHE A 104 -16.50 -8.26 -11.61
CA PHE A 104 -17.06 -6.99 -11.12
C PHE A 104 -16.97 -5.86 -12.15
N LEU A 105 -16.10 -5.98 -13.16
CA LEU A 105 -16.07 -5.06 -14.28
C LEU A 105 -17.06 -5.55 -15.34
N GLN A 106 -18.16 -4.84 -15.44
CA GLN A 106 -19.20 -5.12 -16.42
C GLN A 106 -19.24 -4.02 -17.48
N GLU A 107 -19.85 -4.33 -18.61
CA GLU A 107 -20.06 -3.33 -19.66
C GLU A 107 -20.86 -2.14 -19.10
N GLY A 108 -20.36 -0.93 -19.31
CA GLY A 108 -20.96 0.28 -18.77
C GLY A 108 -20.57 0.62 -17.32
N SER A 109 -19.65 -0.16 -16.71
CA SER A 109 -19.16 0.15 -15.38
C SER A 109 -18.49 1.53 -15.33
N MET A 110 -18.75 2.27 -14.26
CA MET A 110 -18.07 3.53 -13.97
C MET A 110 -16.67 3.31 -13.36
N ILE A 111 -16.32 2.08 -13.03
CA ILE A 111 -15.01 1.74 -12.45
C ILE A 111 -14.00 1.66 -13.59
N THR A 112 -13.12 2.64 -13.64
CA THR A 112 -12.04 2.70 -14.62
C THR A 112 -10.70 2.47 -13.92
N GLU A 113 -9.67 2.16 -14.70
CA GLU A 113 -8.32 2.05 -14.16
C GLU A 113 -7.87 3.36 -13.50
N GLU A 114 -8.24 4.51 -14.10
CA GLU A 114 -7.97 5.82 -13.52
C GLU A 114 -8.64 5.99 -12.15
N PHE A 115 -9.90 5.58 -12.01
CA PHE A 115 -10.60 5.61 -10.72
C PHE A 115 -9.92 4.73 -9.68
N LEU A 116 -9.51 3.53 -10.06
CA LEU A 116 -8.75 2.62 -9.19
C LEU A 116 -7.44 3.26 -8.72
N HIS A 117 -6.72 3.90 -9.64
CA HIS A 117 -5.47 4.59 -9.31
C HIS A 117 -5.69 5.72 -8.31
N ILE A 118 -6.71 6.56 -8.52
CA ILE A 118 -7.04 7.68 -7.62
C ILE A 118 -7.39 7.16 -6.22
N MET A 119 -8.21 6.11 -6.14
CA MET A 119 -8.63 5.55 -4.85
C MET A 119 -7.48 4.84 -4.13
N SER A 120 -6.63 4.14 -4.87
CA SER A 120 -5.43 3.52 -4.31
C SER A 120 -4.46 4.56 -3.77
N ARG A 121 -4.29 5.67 -4.47
CA ARG A 121 -3.47 6.80 -4.01
C ARG A 121 -4.02 7.37 -2.71
N ALA A 122 -5.31 7.62 -2.65
CA ALA A 122 -5.95 8.14 -1.44
C ALA A 122 -5.75 7.20 -0.24
N MET A 123 -5.83 5.91 -0.47
CA MET A 123 -5.61 4.90 0.57
C MET A 123 -4.17 4.93 1.09
N PHE A 124 -3.17 4.86 0.21
CA PHE A 124 -1.76 4.87 0.62
C PHE A 124 -1.35 6.17 1.28
N ASP A 125 -1.79 7.31 0.76
CA ASP A 125 -1.50 8.59 1.40
C ASP A 125 -2.08 8.63 2.83
N SER A 126 -3.29 8.12 3.01
CA SER A 126 -3.92 8.03 4.33
C SER A 126 -3.18 7.04 5.26
N MET A 127 -2.72 5.91 4.73
CA MET A 127 -1.97 4.93 5.52
C MET A 127 -0.65 5.51 6.04
N PHE A 128 0.08 6.25 5.21
CA PHE A 128 1.35 6.83 5.61
C PHE A 128 1.22 8.03 6.53
N GLU A 129 0.03 8.58 6.71
CA GLU A 129 -0.22 9.64 7.68
C GLU A 129 0.10 9.21 9.12
N VAL A 130 0.03 7.92 9.44
CA VAL A 130 0.42 7.42 10.76
C VAL A 130 1.89 7.72 11.06
N VAL A 131 2.75 7.63 10.05
CA VAL A 131 4.17 7.96 10.17
C VAL A 131 4.38 9.47 10.22
N ARG A 132 3.73 10.21 9.33
CA ARG A 132 3.85 11.68 9.26
C ARG A 132 3.38 12.34 10.56
N HIS A 133 2.32 11.82 11.16
CA HIS A 133 1.78 12.30 12.45
C HIS A 133 2.46 11.68 13.67
N ARG A 134 3.45 10.82 13.47
CA ARG A 134 4.21 10.18 14.57
C ARG A 134 3.32 9.50 15.59
N MET A 135 2.29 8.82 15.09
CA MET A 135 1.40 8.05 15.98
C MET A 135 2.18 6.92 16.65
N ASP A 136 1.86 6.61 17.91
CA ASP A 136 2.38 5.40 18.51
C ASP A 136 1.80 4.16 17.79
N ARG A 137 2.48 3.01 17.94
CA ARG A 137 2.12 1.79 17.20
C ARG A 137 0.67 1.35 17.44
N ASP A 138 0.21 1.39 18.68
CA ASP A 138 -1.16 0.97 19.02
C ASP A 138 -2.21 1.90 18.43
N THR A 139 -2.00 3.20 18.50
CA THR A 139 -2.86 4.21 17.89
C THR A 139 -2.88 4.06 16.38
N ALA A 140 -1.72 3.86 15.76
CA ALA A 140 -1.60 3.64 14.32
C ALA A 140 -2.37 2.40 13.87
N ARG A 141 -2.28 1.30 14.62
CA ARG A 141 -3.03 0.07 14.32
C ARG A 141 -4.52 0.30 14.33
N LYS A 142 -5.03 0.98 15.36
CA LYS A 142 -6.46 1.33 15.46
C LYS A 142 -6.91 2.23 14.31
N TYR A 143 -6.06 3.22 13.97
CA TYR A 143 -6.34 4.11 12.85
C TYR A 143 -6.41 3.34 11.52
N LEU A 144 -5.46 2.47 11.25
CA LEU A 144 -5.44 1.68 10.02
C LEU A 144 -6.62 0.72 9.93
N HIS A 145 -7.02 0.12 11.04
CA HIS A 145 -8.21 -0.73 11.06
C HIS A 145 -9.50 0.05 10.75
N MET A 146 -9.63 1.28 11.25
CA MET A 146 -10.76 2.15 10.88
C MET A 146 -10.70 2.55 9.40
N LEU A 147 -9.51 2.88 8.92
CA LEU A 147 -9.30 3.26 7.52
C LEU A 147 -9.68 2.11 6.57
N GLU A 148 -9.29 0.89 6.93
CA GLU A 148 -9.65 -0.30 6.16
C GLU A 148 -11.16 -0.47 6.10
N LYS A 149 -11.85 -0.38 7.23
CA LYS A 149 -13.33 -0.47 7.26
C LYS A 149 -13.99 0.59 6.40
N TYR A 150 -13.46 1.79 6.42
CA TYR A 150 -13.97 2.89 5.60
C TYR A 150 -13.84 2.56 4.10
N HIS A 151 -12.66 2.12 3.67
CA HIS A 151 -12.42 1.76 2.27
C HIS A 151 -13.18 0.51 1.85
N TYR A 152 -13.20 -0.51 2.69
CA TYR A 152 -13.93 -1.75 2.41
C TYR A 152 -15.43 -1.49 2.27
N GLY A 153 -16.00 -0.69 3.16
CA GLY A 153 -17.41 -0.28 3.08
C GLY A 153 -17.70 0.53 1.82
N GLY A 154 -16.82 1.47 1.47
CA GLY A 154 -16.93 2.26 0.25
C GLY A 154 -16.88 1.38 -1.00
N TRP A 155 -15.91 0.48 -1.09
CA TRP A 155 -15.80 -0.46 -2.20
C TRP A 155 -17.03 -1.39 -2.28
N GLY A 156 -17.48 -1.90 -1.14
CA GLY A 156 -18.68 -2.73 -1.09
C GLY A 156 -19.92 -2.04 -1.65
N ALA A 157 -20.05 -0.72 -1.39
CA ALA A 157 -21.15 0.07 -1.92
C ALA A 157 -21.06 0.31 -3.44
N ILE A 158 -19.83 0.35 -3.98
CA ILE A 158 -19.61 0.62 -5.41
C ILE A 158 -19.71 -0.67 -6.24
N ILE A 159 -19.05 -1.72 -5.73
CA ILE A 159 -18.97 -2.93 -6.52
C ILE A 159 -20.27 -3.68 -6.55
N LYS A 160 -21.05 -3.75 -5.45
CA LYS A 160 -22.05 -4.57 -5.25
C LYS A 160 -23.01 -4.37 -5.78
N LEU A 161 -23.12 -3.74 -5.34
CA LEU A 161 -23.84 -3.43 -5.51
C LEU A 161 -24.70 -4.27 -5.81
N GLY A 162 -24.80 -4.93 -5.92
CA GLY A 162 -25.67 -5.84 -6.26
C GLY A 162 -26.35 -6.68 -5.31
#